data_56dda18f7d45e514d998dacf3cf4ddb0
#
_entry.id   56dda18f7d45e514d998dacf3cf4ddb0
#
_cell.length_a   1.000
_cell.length_b   1.000
_cell.length_c   1.000
_cell.angle_alpha   90.00
_cell.angle_beta   90.00
_cell.angle_gamma   90.00
#
_symmetry.space_group_name_H-M   'P 1'
#
loop_
_entity.id
_entity.type
_entity.pdbx_description
1 polymer ?
#
loop_
_entity_poly.entity_id
_entity_poly.type
_entity_poly.pdbx_seq_one_letter_code
_entity_poly.pdbx_strand_id
1 'polypeptide(L)'
;MLSPRLPHLLLAGCLALGCHPRATATGASSPAPACELGPASGDHQHDFDFEFGAWTTKLSRRLRPLTGSEEWVGYEGTSVVHPLWDGKANVGELDVGGPAGRIQGLTLRLYDPSTRRWTVRFANSRDGELTPGLVGGFSEGRGEFHDQETLDGRPICVRFVFSEVTRTSFRFEQAFSADEGRTWETNWVATFARVER
;
A
#
# COMPACT_ATOMS: atom_id res chain seq x y z
N MET A 1 6.82 54.43 53.12
CA MET A 1 8.17 54.67 53.62
C MET A 1 9.17 54.27 52.57
N LEU A 2 9.75 55.28 52.00
CA LEU A 2 11.15 55.44 51.52
C LEU A 2 11.78 54.38 50.61
N SER A 3 11.82 54.76 49.36
CA SER A 3 12.87 54.44 48.36
C SER A 3 14.25 54.85 48.85
N PRO A 4 15.35 54.27 48.37
CA PRO A 4 16.20 55.10 47.56
C PRO A 4 16.80 54.46 46.28
N ARG A 5 17.18 55.41 45.48
CA ARG A 5 17.69 55.50 44.11
C ARG A 5 19.08 54.92 43.88
N LEU A 6 19.29 54.52 42.59
CA LEU A 6 20.48 54.30 41.74
C LEU A 6 21.83 54.88 42.19
N PRO A 7 22.95 54.38 41.58
CA PRO A 7 23.44 55.10 40.42
C PRO A 7 23.88 54.24 39.21
N HIS A 8 23.88 54.94 38.07
CA HIS A 8 24.42 54.55 36.76
C HIS A 8 25.92 54.24 36.75
N LEU A 9 26.31 53.25 36.02
CA LEU A 9 27.67 53.18 35.47
C LEU A 9 27.61 52.78 33.99
N LEU A 10 27.97 53.74 33.14
CA LEU A 10 28.24 53.58 31.74
C LEU A 10 29.60 52.86 31.55
N LEU A 11 29.62 51.79 30.77
CA LEU A 11 30.88 51.37 30.19
C LEU A 11 30.64 50.99 28.73
N ALA A 12 31.26 51.76 27.84
CA ALA A 12 31.36 51.53 26.41
C ALA A 12 32.30 50.39 26.14
N GLY A 13 32.08 49.60 25.10
CA GLY A 13 33.08 48.65 24.69
C GLY A 13 32.69 47.71 23.55
N CYS A 14 33.14 48.06 22.36
CA CYS A 14 33.52 47.24 21.24
C CYS A 14 32.45 46.37 20.54
N LEU A 15 31.98 46.88 19.40
CA LEU A 15 31.49 46.10 18.28
C LEU A 15 32.60 45.19 17.74
N ALA A 16 32.47 43.89 17.94
CA ALA A 16 33.19 42.89 17.15
C ALA A 16 32.18 42.29 16.15
N LEU A 17 32.25 42.68 14.87
CA LEU A 17 31.59 42.02 13.77
C LEU A 17 32.18 40.62 13.61
N GLY A 18 31.57 39.63 14.24
CA GLY A 18 31.84 38.22 13.98
C GLY A 18 31.09 37.77 12.72
N CYS A 19 31.79 37.71 11.57
CA CYS A 19 31.32 36.96 10.43
C CYS A 19 31.17 35.47 10.80
N HIS A 20 29.98 35.04 11.09
CA HIS A 20 29.68 33.61 11.17
C HIS A 20 29.50 33.08 9.74
N PRO A 21 30.25 32.06 9.30
CA PRO A 21 29.98 31.40 8.06
C PRO A 21 28.61 30.73 8.20
N ARG A 22 27.67 31.14 7.34
CA ARG A 22 26.35 30.50 7.18
C ARG A 22 26.59 29.10 6.66
N ALA A 23 26.50 28.09 7.52
CA ALA A 23 26.51 26.71 7.12
C ALA A 23 25.28 26.53 6.21
N THR A 24 25.52 26.34 4.91
CA THR A 24 24.55 25.84 3.98
C THR A 24 24.22 24.40 4.41
N ALA A 25 23.10 24.24 5.09
CA ALA A 25 22.52 22.91 5.29
C ALA A 25 22.24 22.35 3.90
N THR A 26 23.12 21.49 3.42
CA THR A 26 22.85 20.61 2.30
C THR A 26 21.68 19.76 2.76
N GLY A 27 20.48 20.05 2.28
CA GLY A 27 19.30 19.23 2.53
C GLY A 27 19.61 17.81 2.03
N ALA A 28 19.95 16.92 2.95
CA ALA A 28 19.94 15.51 2.66
C ALA A 28 18.49 15.18 2.31
N SER A 29 18.23 14.98 1.03
CA SER A 29 16.99 14.39 0.54
C SER A 29 16.84 13.07 1.31
N SER A 30 15.78 12.97 2.11
CA SER A 30 15.43 11.69 2.74
C SER A 30 15.34 10.67 1.61
N PRO A 31 16.01 9.52 1.69
CA PRO A 31 15.82 8.51 0.64
C PRO A 31 14.32 8.23 0.53
N ALA A 32 13.83 8.19 -0.71
CA ALA A 32 12.44 7.79 -0.97
C ALA A 32 12.21 6.42 -0.32
N PRO A 33 11.02 6.18 0.27
CA PRO A 33 10.74 4.88 0.88
C PRO A 33 10.98 3.77 -0.15
N ALA A 34 11.72 2.75 0.26
CA ALA A 34 12.22 1.68 -0.62
C ALA A 34 11.12 0.84 -1.29
N CYS A 35 9.87 1.06 -0.91
CA CYS A 35 8.69 0.34 -1.43
C CYS A 35 7.86 1.18 -2.43
N GLU A 36 8.31 2.36 -2.84
CA GLU A 36 7.54 3.22 -3.76
C GLU A 36 7.80 2.92 -5.24
N LEU A 37 6.75 3.04 -6.03
CA LEU A 37 6.83 2.96 -7.50
C LEU A 37 7.20 4.32 -8.10
N GLY A 38 7.95 4.29 -9.19
CA GLY A 38 8.23 5.47 -10.02
C GLY A 38 6.95 6.10 -10.63
N PRO A 39 7.04 7.26 -11.30
CA PRO A 39 5.89 7.97 -11.85
C PRO A 39 5.14 7.13 -12.89
N ALA A 40 3.79 7.26 -12.91
CA ALA A 40 2.93 6.62 -13.92
C ALA A 40 2.86 7.47 -15.20
N SER A 41 2.79 6.81 -16.35
CA SER A 41 2.54 7.43 -17.65
C SER A 41 1.27 6.82 -18.27
N GLY A 42 0.47 7.63 -19.01
CA GLY A 42 -0.77 7.16 -19.62
C GLY A 42 -2.02 7.43 -18.78
N ASP A 43 -3.19 7.06 -19.32
CA ASP A 43 -4.45 7.02 -18.61
C ASP A 43 -4.71 5.59 -18.13
N HIS A 44 -4.93 5.42 -16.84
CA HIS A 44 -5.05 4.14 -16.15
C HIS A 44 -6.41 3.97 -15.47
N GLN A 45 -7.39 4.84 -15.76
CA GLN A 45 -8.71 4.80 -15.11
C GLN A 45 -9.43 3.46 -15.31
N HIS A 46 -9.24 2.80 -16.45
CA HIS A 46 -9.95 1.59 -16.82
C HIS A 46 -9.15 0.30 -16.60
N ASP A 47 -8.01 0.38 -15.94
CA ASP A 47 -7.10 -0.76 -15.74
C ASP A 47 -7.71 -1.91 -14.92
N PHE A 48 -8.70 -1.63 -14.06
CA PHE A 48 -9.41 -2.63 -13.28
C PHE A 48 -10.74 -3.11 -13.89
N ASP A 49 -11.12 -2.65 -15.10
CA ASP A 49 -12.41 -3.03 -15.70
C ASP A 49 -12.51 -4.54 -15.96
N PHE A 50 -11.40 -5.22 -16.12
CA PHE A 50 -11.36 -6.68 -16.29
C PHE A 50 -11.94 -7.44 -15.10
N GLU A 51 -11.89 -6.88 -13.88
CA GLU A 51 -12.40 -7.53 -12.68
C GLU A 51 -13.92 -7.42 -12.51
N PHE A 52 -14.61 -6.51 -13.19
CA PHE A 52 -16.05 -6.30 -12.96
C PHE A 52 -16.88 -7.57 -13.23
N GLY A 53 -17.78 -7.89 -12.28
CA GLY A 53 -18.65 -9.04 -12.34
C GLY A 53 -18.36 -10.10 -11.29
N ALA A 54 -18.81 -11.34 -11.55
CA ALA A 54 -18.73 -12.44 -10.60
C ALA A 54 -17.66 -13.47 -11.01
N TRP A 55 -16.99 -14.02 -10.01
CA TRP A 55 -15.86 -14.92 -10.14
C TRP A 55 -15.97 -16.10 -9.19
N THR A 56 -15.57 -17.27 -9.62
CA THR A 56 -15.14 -18.35 -8.73
C THR A 56 -13.68 -18.12 -8.37
N THR A 57 -13.33 -18.36 -7.10
CA THR A 57 -12.01 -18.03 -6.56
C THR A 57 -11.41 -19.25 -5.88
N LYS A 58 -10.17 -19.57 -6.23
CA LYS A 58 -9.32 -20.48 -5.46
C LYS A 58 -8.16 -19.69 -4.91
N LEU A 59 -7.94 -19.85 -3.60
CA LEU A 59 -6.98 -19.05 -2.85
C LEU A 59 -6.10 -19.95 -2.00
N SER A 60 -4.81 -19.68 -1.97
CA SER A 60 -3.85 -20.28 -1.04
C SER A 60 -3.19 -19.18 -0.22
N ARG A 61 -3.14 -19.38 1.09
CA ARG A 61 -2.50 -18.46 2.03
C ARG A 61 -1.40 -19.17 2.80
N ARG A 62 -0.20 -18.58 2.82
CA ARG A 62 0.91 -19.03 3.65
C ARG A 62 0.65 -18.65 5.11
N LEU A 63 0.81 -19.59 6.01
CA LEU A 63 0.73 -19.33 7.45
C LEU A 63 2.07 -18.83 7.96
N ARG A 64 2.02 -17.87 8.89
CA ARG A 64 3.21 -17.27 9.52
C ARG A 64 4.24 -16.77 8.49
N PRO A 65 3.89 -15.80 7.64
CA PRO A 65 4.83 -15.26 6.66
C PRO A 65 6.06 -14.64 7.34
N LEU A 66 7.19 -14.62 6.63
CA LEU A 66 8.50 -14.12 7.08
C LEU A 66 9.09 -14.86 8.30
N THR A 67 8.63 -16.07 8.58
CA THR A 67 9.20 -16.93 9.64
C THR A 67 9.91 -18.18 9.11
N GLY A 68 10.03 -18.31 7.78
CA GLY A 68 10.51 -19.53 7.13
C GLY A 68 9.46 -20.65 7.05
N SER A 69 8.20 -20.38 7.43
CA SER A 69 7.11 -21.35 7.27
C SER A 69 6.83 -21.62 5.80
N GLU A 70 6.71 -22.88 5.42
CA GLU A 70 6.28 -23.31 4.08
C GLU A 70 4.84 -23.87 4.09
N GLU A 71 4.12 -23.68 5.18
CA GLU A 71 2.77 -24.19 5.36
C GLU A 71 1.74 -23.29 4.62
N TRP A 72 0.96 -23.89 3.71
CA TRP A 72 -0.09 -23.22 2.97
C TRP A 72 -1.45 -23.83 3.27
N VAL A 73 -2.46 -22.98 3.32
CA VAL A 73 -3.87 -23.38 3.51
C VAL A 73 -4.69 -22.89 2.33
N GLY A 74 -5.46 -23.82 1.74
CA GLY A 74 -6.34 -23.54 0.62
C GLY A 74 -7.73 -23.08 1.04
N TYR A 75 -8.35 -22.22 0.21
CA TYR A 75 -9.72 -21.74 0.34
C TYR A 75 -10.36 -21.69 -1.05
N GLU A 76 -11.67 -21.91 -1.12
CA GLU A 76 -12.44 -21.79 -2.36
C GLU A 76 -13.75 -21.02 -2.08
N GLY A 77 -14.25 -20.31 -3.07
CA GLY A 77 -15.50 -19.56 -2.97
C GLY A 77 -15.71 -18.60 -4.13
N THR A 78 -16.17 -17.40 -3.82
CA THR A 78 -16.57 -16.42 -4.83
C THR A 78 -16.00 -15.04 -4.56
N SER A 79 -15.90 -14.26 -5.63
CA SER A 79 -15.68 -12.82 -5.55
C SER A 79 -16.63 -12.10 -6.49
N VAL A 80 -17.09 -10.91 -6.09
CA VAL A 80 -17.95 -10.06 -6.94
C VAL A 80 -17.40 -8.64 -6.89
N VAL A 81 -17.21 -8.02 -8.06
CA VAL A 81 -16.67 -6.67 -8.17
C VAL A 81 -17.67 -5.76 -8.89
N HIS A 82 -17.97 -4.63 -8.25
CA HIS A 82 -18.89 -3.61 -8.75
C HIS A 82 -18.16 -2.30 -9.06
N PRO A 83 -18.32 -1.76 -10.29
CA PRO A 83 -17.81 -0.45 -10.63
C PRO A 83 -18.58 0.66 -9.92
N LEU A 84 -17.89 1.75 -9.60
CA LEU A 84 -18.42 3.01 -9.08
C LEU A 84 -17.83 4.17 -9.87
N TRP A 85 -18.55 5.29 -9.96
CA TRP A 85 -18.06 6.56 -10.54
C TRP A 85 -17.45 6.41 -11.94
N ASP A 86 -18.15 5.68 -12.82
CA ASP A 86 -17.68 5.45 -14.19
C ASP A 86 -16.28 4.81 -14.26
N GLY A 87 -16.07 3.77 -13.43
CA GLY A 87 -14.80 3.04 -13.37
C GLY A 87 -13.69 3.71 -12.55
N LYS A 88 -13.87 4.95 -12.04
CA LYS A 88 -12.87 5.62 -11.18
C LYS A 88 -12.74 5.00 -9.79
N ALA A 89 -13.67 4.18 -9.41
CA ALA A 89 -13.62 3.39 -8.20
C ALA A 89 -14.30 2.05 -8.43
N ASN A 90 -13.97 1.08 -7.60
CA ASN A 90 -14.71 -0.17 -7.52
C ASN A 90 -14.66 -0.76 -6.10
N VAL A 91 -15.65 -1.60 -5.83
CA VAL A 91 -15.76 -2.37 -4.59
C VAL A 91 -15.81 -3.84 -4.96
N GLY A 92 -14.98 -4.65 -4.33
CA GLY A 92 -14.94 -6.10 -4.48
C GLY A 92 -15.28 -6.80 -3.16
N GLU A 93 -16.14 -7.80 -3.23
CA GLU A 93 -16.38 -8.74 -2.12
C GLU A 93 -15.66 -10.06 -2.42
N LEU A 94 -14.99 -10.61 -1.41
CA LEU A 94 -14.41 -11.94 -1.40
C LEU A 94 -15.08 -12.77 -0.31
N ASP A 95 -15.57 -13.93 -0.66
CA ASP A 95 -16.16 -14.88 0.29
C ASP A 95 -15.66 -16.30 -0.02
N VAL A 96 -14.67 -16.75 0.76
CA VAL A 96 -14.03 -18.05 0.56
C VAL A 96 -13.96 -18.83 1.86
N GLY A 97 -14.17 -20.15 1.77
CA GLY A 97 -14.09 -21.09 2.89
C GLY A 97 -12.99 -22.13 2.69
N GLY A 98 -12.43 -22.62 3.79
CA GLY A 98 -11.39 -23.64 3.78
C GLY A 98 -11.17 -24.28 5.15
N PRO A 99 -10.17 -25.19 5.29
CA PRO A 99 -9.91 -25.91 6.54
C PRO A 99 -9.62 -25.00 7.74
N ALA A 100 -9.05 -23.81 7.50
CA ALA A 100 -8.76 -22.81 8.54
C ALA A 100 -9.91 -21.80 8.76
N GLY A 101 -11.10 -22.08 8.27
CA GLY A 101 -12.29 -21.24 8.45
C GLY A 101 -12.70 -20.48 7.21
N ARG A 102 -13.38 -19.35 7.38
CA ARG A 102 -13.93 -18.51 6.31
C ARG A 102 -13.20 -17.17 6.28
N ILE A 103 -12.94 -16.67 5.08
CA ILE A 103 -12.43 -15.31 4.84
C ILE A 103 -13.51 -14.54 4.10
N GLN A 104 -13.99 -13.47 4.70
CA GLN A 104 -14.85 -12.49 4.06
C GLN A 104 -14.08 -11.17 4.00
N GLY A 105 -13.78 -10.75 2.79
CA GLY A 105 -12.99 -9.57 2.51
C GLY A 105 -13.74 -8.55 1.67
N LEU A 106 -13.46 -7.29 1.91
CA LEU A 106 -13.89 -6.18 1.08
C LEU A 106 -12.64 -5.49 0.53
N THR A 107 -12.60 -5.29 -0.77
CA THR A 107 -11.55 -4.49 -1.42
C THR A 107 -12.16 -3.19 -1.93
N LEU A 108 -11.55 -2.06 -1.60
CA LEU A 108 -11.89 -0.75 -2.14
C LEU A 108 -10.72 -0.26 -3.00
N ARG A 109 -11.02 0.08 -4.27
CA ARG A 109 -10.04 0.64 -5.20
C ARG A 109 -10.48 2.01 -5.65
N LEU A 110 -9.56 2.96 -5.60
CA LEU A 110 -9.80 4.38 -5.93
C LEU A 110 -8.75 4.85 -6.91
N TYR A 111 -9.17 5.44 -8.03
CA TYR A 111 -8.30 6.06 -9.01
C TYR A 111 -8.09 7.55 -8.69
N ASP A 112 -6.85 7.98 -8.65
CA ASP A 112 -6.47 9.39 -8.56
C ASP A 112 -6.05 9.90 -9.95
N PRO A 113 -6.86 10.73 -10.61
CA PRO A 113 -6.54 11.26 -11.94
C PRO A 113 -5.36 12.24 -11.93
N SER A 114 -4.99 12.81 -10.78
CA SER A 114 -3.86 13.75 -10.69
C SER A 114 -2.52 13.03 -10.73
N THR A 115 -2.42 11.88 -10.06
CA THR A 115 -1.23 11.03 -10.04
C THR A 115 -1.29 9.91 -11.07
N ARG A 116 -2.48 9.66 -11.66
CA ARG A 116 -2.78 8.54 -12.56
C ARG A 116 -2.48 7.19 -11.91
N ARG A 117 -2.76 7.08 -10.61
CA ARG A 117 -2.53 5.89 -9.78
C ARG A 117 -3.82 5.38 -9.18
N TRP A 118 -3.81 4.10 -8.92
CA TRP A 118 -4.82 3.45 -8.11
C TRP A 118 -4.32 3.27 -6.68
N THR A 119 -5.23 3.42 -5.72
CA THR A 119 -5.05 3.00 -4.34
C THR A 119 -5.93 1.79 -4.08
N VAL A 120 -5.35 0.70 -3.58
CA VAL A 120 -6.05 -0.54 -3.23
C VAL A 120 -6.03 -0.70 -1.71
N ARG A 121 -7.21 -0.85 -1.11
CA ARG A 121 -7.38 -1.09 0.33
C ARG A 121 -8.17 -2.36 0.54
N PHE A 122 -7.89 -3.08 1.61
CA PHE A 122 -8.58 -4.31 1.98
C PHE A 122 -9.16 -4.17 3.40
N ALA A 123 -10.30 -4.79 3.64
CA ALA A 123 -10.84 -5.00 4.98
C ALA A 123 -11.27 -6.45 5.15
N ASN A 124 -11.12 -6.97 6.36
CA ASN A 124 -11.62 -8.27 6.74
C ASN A 124 -12.83 -8.12 7.67
N SER A 125 -13.87 -8.93 7.49
CA SER A 125 -15.08 -8.87 8.31
C SER A 125 -14.85 -9.15 9.82
N ARG A 126 -13.67 -9.67 10.19
CA ARG A 126 -13.34 -9.96 11.60
C ARG A 126 -13.00 -8.72 12.40
N ASP A 127 -12.32 -7.77 11.79
CA ASP A 127 -11.87 -6.54 12.45
C ASP A 127 -12.59 -5.29 11.92
N GLY A 128 -13.03 -5.32 10.67
CA GLY A 128 -13.75 -4.21 10.04
C GLY A 128 -12.87 -2.98 9.75
N GLU A 129 -11.57 -3.11 9.85
CA GLU A 129 -10.63 -2.03 9.59
C GLU A 129 -10.12 -2.10 8.14
N LEU A 130 -10.02 -0.95 7.48
CA LEU A 130 -9.36 -0.84 6.18
C LEU A 130 -7.84 -0.80 6.39
N THR A 131 -7.12 -1.62 5.63
CA THR A 131 -5.66 -1.56 5.58
C THR A 131 -5.17 -0.19 5.08
N PRO A 132 -3.92 0.17 5.33
CA PRO A 132 -3.23 1.20 4.56
C PRO A 132 -3.41 0.96 3.06
N GLY A 133 -3.30 2.01 2.26
CA GLY A 133 -3.57 1.92 0.82
C GLY A 133 -2.33 1.59 0.02
N LEU A 134 -2.28 0.42 -0.61
CA LEU A 134 -1.26 0.13 -1.59
C LEU A 134 -1.48 1.00 -2.83
N VAL A 135 -0.46 1.73 -3.23
CA VAL A 135 -0.49 2.61 -4.41
C VAL A 135 0.24 1.95 -5.57
N GLY A 136 -0.34 2.05 -6.76
CA GLY A 136 0.27 1.42 -7.92
C GLY A 136 -0.50 1.67 -9.22
N GLY A 137 -0.29 0.78 -10.19
CA GLY A 137 -0.95 0.84 -11.50
C GLY A 137 -0.56 -0.36 -12.35
N PHE A 138 -1.01 -0.34 -13.60
CA PHE A 138 -0.75 -1.40 -14.56
C PHE A 138 0.28 -0.96 -15.60
N SER A 139 1.06 -1.92 -16.07
CA SER A 139 1.95 -1.79 -17.22
C SER A 139 2.02 -3.14 -17.93
N GLU A 140 1.85 -3.15 -19.24
CA GLU A 140 1.95 -4.36 -20.08
C GLU A 140 1.07 -5.53 -19.58
N GLY A 141 -0.14 -5.23 -19.12
CA GLY A 141 -1.10 -6.24 -18.63
C GLY A 141 -0.80 -6.80 -17.23
N ARG A 142 0.17 -6.22 -16.51
CA ARG A 142 0.52 -6.55 -15.14
C ARG A 142 0.27 -5.35 -14.23
N GLY A 143 -0.53 -5.53 -13.18
CA GLY A 143 -0.72 -4.54 -12.11
C GLY A 143 0.24 -4.79 -10.97
N GLU A 144 0.87 -3.72 -10.45
CA GLU A 144 1.75 -3.81 -9.30
C GLU A 144 1.52 -2.63 -8.35
N PHE A 145 1.35 -2.95 -7.05
CA PHE A 145 0.97 -2.00 -6.00
C PHE A 145 1.82 -2.22 -4.77
N HIS A 146 2.23 -1.15 -4.11
CA HIS A 146 3.14 -1.20 -2.97
C HIS A 146 2.64 -0.35 -1.81
N ASP A 147 2.98 -0.79 -0.59
CA ASP A 147 2.82 -0.03 0.65
C ASP A 147 3.89 -0.45 1.67
N GLN A 148 4.01 0.33 2.73
CA GLN A 148 4.77 -0.02 3.93
C GLN A 148 3.79 -0.28 5.07
N GLU A 149 3.93 -1.42 5.70
CA GLU A 149 3.10 -1.86 6.82
C GLU A 149 3.95 -2.32 8.01
N THR A 150 3.30 -2.75 9.06
CA THR A 150 3.94 -3.35 10.23
C THR A 150 3.39 -4.76 10.45
N LEU A 151 4.27 -5.75 10.50
CA LEU A 151 3.94 -7.12 10.85
C LEU A 151 4.66 -7.49 12.15
N ASP A 152 3.92 -7.84 13.19
CA ASP A 152 4.46 -8.20 14.53
C ASP A 152 5.47 -7.16 15.06
N GLY A 153 5.16 -5.86 14.87
CA GLY A 153 5.99 -4.74 15.31
C GLY A 153 7.21 -4.45 14.43
N ARG A 154 7.37 -5.12 13.30
CA ARG A 154 8.47 -4.91 12.35
C ARG A 154 7.97 -4.23 11.08
N PRO A 155 8.67 -3.21 10.56
CA PRO A 155 8.31 -2.63 9.27
C PRO A 155 8.55 -3.65 8.16
N ILE A 156 7.61 -3.73 7.24
CA ILE A 156 7.65 -4.56 6.04
C ILE A 156 7.21 -3.76 4.83
N CYS A 157 7.67 -4.17 3.64
CA CYS A 157 7.01 -3.78 2.40
C CYS A 157 5.94 -4.81 2.04
N VAL A 158 4.82 -4.35 1.54
CA VAL A 158 3.73 -5.16 0.99
C VAL A 158 3.64 -4.90 -0.50
N ARG A 159 3.49 -5.97 -1.28
CA ARG A 159 3.29 -5.89 -2.72
C ARG A 159 2.08 -6.72 -3.14
N PHE A 160 1.19 -6.10 -3.93
CA PHE A 160 0.13 -6.79 -4.67
C PHE A 160 0.49 -6.88 -6.14
N VAL A 161 0.22 -8.00 -6.75
CA VAL A 161 0.43 -8.24 -8.17
C VAL A 161 -0.82 -8.84 -8.80
N PHE A 162 -1.31 -8.19 -9.86
CA PHE A 162 -2.33 -8.73 -10.75
C PHE A 162 -1.67 -9.14 -12.04
N SER A 163 -1.87 -10.37 -12.49
CA SER A 163 -1.21 -10.93 -13.66
C SER A 163 -2.11 -11.95 -14.38
N GLU A 164 -1.64 -12.46 -15.52
CA GLU A 164 -2.35 -13.46 -16.32
C GLU A 164 -3.79 -13.03 -16.66
N VAL A 165 -3.98 -11.72 -16.88
CA VAL A 165 -5.28 -11.12 -17.11
C VAL A 165 -5.81 -11.53 -18.49
N THR A 166 -6.97 -12.17 -18.50
CA THR A 166 -7.74 -12.53 -19.70
C THR A 166 -9.20 -12.06 -19.53
N ARG A 167 -10.04 -12.30 -20.52
CA ARG A 167 -11.47 -12.03 -20.38
C ARG A 167 -12.18 -12.92 -19.36
N THR A 168 -11.63 -14.10 -19.08
CA THR A 168 -12.28 -15.15 -18.27
C THR A 168 -11.49 -15.57 -17.05
N SER A 169 -10.28 -15.05 -16.85
CA SER A 169 -9.43 -15.41 -15.73
C SER A 169 -8.43 -14.30 -15.39
N PHE A 170 -7.96 -14.29 -14.16
CA PHE A 170 -6.78 -13.54 -13.73
C PHE A 170 -6.17 -14.18 -12.48
N ARG A 171 -4.95 -13.75 -12.16
CA ARG A 171 -4.20 -14.18 -10.99
C ARG A 171 -3.86 -12.98 -10.11
N PHE A 172 -3.98 -13.14 -8.81
CA PHE A 172 -3.55 -12.19 -7.79
C PHE A 172 -2.52 -12.82 -6.87
N GLU A 173 -1.49 -12.05 -6.51
CA GLU A 173 -0.50 -12.44 -5.51
C GLU A 173 -0.25 -11.30 -4.53
N GLN A 174 -0.06 -11.67 -3.25
CA GLN A 174 0.50 -10.79 -2.25
C GLN A 174 1.85 -11.34 -1.81
N ALA A 175 2.81 -10.45 -1.64
CA ALA A 175 4.12 -10.78 -1.11
C ALA A 175 4.55 -9.74 -0.05
N PHE A 176 5.34 -10.21 0.91
CA PHE A 176 5.96 -9.37 1.93
C PHE A 176 7.47 -9.35 1.75
N SER A 177 8.09 -8.23 2.13
CA SER A 177 9.54 -8.08 2.19
C SER A 177 9.93 -7.49 3.55
N ALA A 178 10.92 -8.11 4.20
CA ALA A 178 11.49 -7.62 5.45
C ALA A 178 12.82 -6.88 5.25
N ASP A 179 13.25 -6.68 3.99
CA ASP A 179 14.54 -6.13 3.60
C ASP A 179 14.41 -4.97 2.58
N GLU A 180 13.38 -4.15 2.74
CA GLU A 180 13.13 -2.96 1.90
C GLU A 180 12.91 -3.30 0.42
N GLY A 181 12.25 -4.42 0.14
CA GLY A 181 11.90 -4.82 -1.23
C GLY A 181 13.00 -5.53 -2.01
N ARG A 182 14.13 -5.88 -1.39
CA ARG A 182 15.22 -6.62 -2.05
C ARG A 182 14.84 -8.07 -2.32
N THR A 183 14.17 -8.71 -1.37
CA THR A 183 13.62 -10.06 -1.50
C THR A 183 12.14 -10.07 -1.12
N TRP A 184 11.37 -10.95 -1.75
CA TRP A 184 9.93 -11.02 -1.57
C TRP A 184 9.49 -12.45 -1.25
N GLU A 185 8.71 -12.60 -0.20
CA GLU A 185 8.05 -13.85 0.15
C GLU A 185 6.56 -13.77 -0.23
N THR A 186 6.16 -14.53 -1.25
CA THR A 186 4.74 -14.66 -1.60
C THR A 186 4.01 -15.40 -0.48
N ASN A 187 2.92 -14.81 0.02
CA ASN A 187 2.14 -15.35 1.13
C ASN A 187 0.64 -15.47 0.86
N TRP A 188 0.19 -15.01 -0.28
CA TRP A 188 -1.19 -15.13 -0.75
C TRP A 188 -1.20 -15.27 -2.26
N VAL A 189 -1.89 -16.27 -2.77
CA VAL A 189 -2.08 -16.51 -4.20
C VAL A 189 -3.54 -16.82 -4.44
N ALA A 190 -4.17 -16.09 -5.35
CA ALA A 190 -5.54 -16.38 -5.77
C ALA A 190 -5.66 -16.44 -7.28
N THR A 191 -6.45 -17.39 -7.76
CA THR A 191 -6.87 -17.49 -9.16
C THR A 191 -8.37 -17.30 -9.26
N PHE A 192 -8.78 -16.55 -10.26
CA PHE A 192 -10.17 -16.18 -10.50
C PHE A 192 -10.60 -16.71 -11.87
N ALA A 193 -11.76 -17.34 -11.91
CA ALA A 193 -12.41 -17.74 -13.14
C ALA A 193 -13.79 -17.10 -13.21
N ARG A 194 -14.11 -16.45 -14.35
CA ARG A 194 -15.35 -15.72 -14.53
C ARG A 194 -16.55 -16.66 -14.48
N VAL A 195 -17.57 -16.28 -13.74
CA VAL A 195 -18.87 -16.97 -13.78
C VAL A 195 -19.58 -16.55 -15.05
N GLU A 196 -19.76 -17.49 -15.97
CA GLU A 196 -20.59 -17.28 -17.16
C GLU A 196 -22.07 -17.16 -16.75
N ARG A 197 -22.78 -16.19 -17.32
CA ARG A 197 -24.23 -16.01 -17.12
C ARG A 197 -25.01 -16.79 -18.15
#